data_f0d910fe16b070d01e1c616f317d541a
#
_entry.id   f0d910fe16b070d01e1c616f317d541a
#
_cell.length_a   1.000
_cell.length_b   1.000
_cell.length_c   1.000
_cell.angle_alpha   90.00
_cell.angle_beta   90.00
_cell.angle_gamma   90.00
#
_symmetry.space_group_name_H-M   'P 1'
#
loop_
_entity.id
_entity.type
_entity.pdbx_description
1 polymer ?
#
loop_
_entity_poly.entity_id
_entity_poly.type
_entity_poly.pdbx_seq_one_letter_code
_entity_poly.pdbx_strand_id
1 'polypeptide(L)'
;MLYVIVLLLSVSISQTWTPYHNQELVKNRLISIDYDLIDSRVQNDDNFRENRQLTHEVIGYLPYWQYETYPFLDYSLLTQINYFSAELNGYGDIINDHNWNNIAFIDYAQERGVKVKLCATLFVSSELTTLLSSNINRANAINNLLDKVILRGADGIDIDFELVPSSQRENLVIFMEELSEAFNQALDSPIITMATPAVDWSNAWDYNQLAQITDGLFIMGYNYFYAGSQTAGPVSPLGGYFYDLEYSVEDYVNKTNNQLDKLILGLPYYGYDWPVVSSLENANTSGSGEAKTYTQANNMANIYGSSYNETSNAPWISYNDSNWQQCWYDDSLSISIKYEYAKSSNLAGVGIWALGYDSNSAQMWGSIEDQFSIFIQGDLNGDNIVNVVDIVQLVNTILENEYSSSMDLNNDSIVNVLDILILVNIILDN
;
A
#
# COMPACT_ATOMS: atom_id res chain seq x y z
N MET A 1 -54.95 -37.41 -15.52
CA MET A 1 -54.14 -36.27 -15.95
C MET A 1 -53.31 -35.86 -14.72
N LEU A 2 -52.08 -36.37 -14.67
CA LEU A 2 -51.20 -36.22 -13.49
C LEU A 2 -50.29 -35.00 -13.76
N TYR A 3 -50.43 -33.93 -12.97
CA TYR A 3 -49.51 -32.81 -13.03
C TYR A 3 -48.27 -33.14 -12.21
N VAL A 4 -47.12 -33.29 -12.88
CA VAL A 4 -45.82 -33.35 -12.23
C VAL A 4 -45.35 -31.92 -12.00
N ILE A 5 -45.32 -31.49 -10.76
CA ILE A 5 -44.68 -30.21 -10.35
C ILE A 5 -43.20 -30.50 -10.23
N VAL A 6 -42.42 -30.00 -11.20
CA VAL A 6 -40.95 -29.96 -11.09
C VAL A 6 -40.59 -28.75 -10.24
N LEU A 7 -40.23 -28.94 -8.99
CA LEU A 7 -39.58 -27.93 -8.15
C LEU A 7 -38.10 -27.76 -8.63
N LEU A 8 -37.87 -26.71 -9.41
CA LEU A 8 -36.49 -26.22 -9.63
C LEU A 8 -36.01 -25.56 -8.33
N LEU A 9 -35.26 -26.30 -7.55
CA LEU A 9 -34.41 -25.75 -6.50
C LEU A 9 -33.25 -24.97 -7.18
N SER A 10 -33.40 -23.66 -7.32
CA SER A 10 -32.27 -22.79 -7.59
C SER A 10 -31.40 -22.78 -6.34
N VAL A 11 -30.32 -23.55 -6.36
CA VAL A 11 -29.22 -23.35 -5.41
C VAL A 11 -28.53 -22.07 -5.82
N SER A 12 -28.95 -20.96 -5.24
CA SER A 12 -28.13 -19.75 -5.24
C SER A 12 -26.91 -20.07 -4.38
N ILE A 13 -25.79 -20.36 -5.03
CA ILE A 13 -24.49 -20.29 -4.39
C ILE A 13 -24.29 -18.80 -4.10
N SER A 14 -24.58 -18.37 -2.88
CA SER A 14 -24.13 -17.06 -2.42
C SER A 14 -22.61 -17.14 -2.46
N GLN A 15 -21.98 -16.46 -3.43
CA GLN A 15 -20.55 -16.21 -3.35
C GLN A 15 -20.34 -15.41 -2.07
N THR A 16 -19.76 -16.06 -1.08
CA THR A 16 -19.34 -15.38 0.16
C THR A 16 -18.26 -14.39 -0.22
N TRP A 17 -18.48 -13.12 0.09
CA TRP A 17 -17.45 -12.10 -0.08
C TRP A 17 -16.18 -12.53 0.69
N THR A 18 -15.05 -12.51 0.01
CA THR A 18 -13.74 -12.86 0.58
C THR A 18 -12.84 -11.65 0.42
N PRO A 19 -12.15 -11.21 1.47
CA PRO A 19 -11.20 -10.10 1.40
C PRO A 19 -10.19 -10.29 0.28
N TYR A 20 -9.81 -9.20 -0.39
CA TYR A 20 -8.88 -9.25 -1.50
C TYR A 20 -7.50 -9.78 -1.08
N HIS A 21 -6.99 -9.31 0.05
CA HIS A 21 -5.72 -9.77 0.60
C HIS A 21 -5.72 -11.29 0.83
N ASN A 22 -6.81 -11.81 1.36
CA ASN A 22 -6.98 -13.26 1.53
C ASN A 22 -7.04 -14.01 0.18
N GLN A 23 -7.72 -13.44 -0.84
CA GLN A 23 -7.77 -14.05 -2.18
C GLN A 23 -6.37 -14.15 -2.79
N GLU A 24 -5.59 -13.07 -2.73
CA GLU A 24 -4.20 -13.04 -3.21
C GLU A 24 -3.29 -13.98 -2.40
N LEU A 25 -3.43 -14.00 -1.06
CA LEU A 25 -2.67 -14.91 -0.21
C LEU A 25 -2.92 -16.37 -0.59
N VAL A 26 -4.19 -16.77 -0.75
CA VAL A 26 -4.56 -18.14 -1.15
C VAL A 26 -4.06 -18.47 -2.55
N LYS A 27 -4.19 -17.55 -3.50
CA LYS A 27 -3.73 -17.70 -4.89
C LYS A 27 -2.22 -17.93 -4.95
N ASN A 28 -1.45 -17.21 -4.16
CA ASN A 28 0.01 -17.21 -4.19
C ASN A 28 0.64 -18.19 -3.17
N ARG A 29 -0.16 -18.86 -2.33
CA ARG A 29 0.34 -19.77 -1.26
C ARG A 29 1.29 -20.84 -1.74
N LEU A 30 1.20 -21.30 -3.00
CA LEU A 30 2.04 -22.35 -3.58
C LEU A 30 3.26 -21.80 -4.33
N ILE A 31 3.44 -20.47 -4.38
CA ILE A 31 4.63 -19.88 -4.99
C ILE A 31 5.81 -20.16 -4.08
N SER A 32 6.85 -20.77 -4.65
CA SER A 32 8.13 -20.97 -3.98
C SER A 32 9.07 -19.83 -4.35
N ILE A 33 9.50 -19.07 -3.36
CA ILE A 33 10.47 -17.99 -3.53
C ILE A 33 11.85 -18.49 -3.16
N ASP A 34 12.81 -18.31 -4.06
CA ASP A 34 14.22 -18.57 -3.79
C ASP A 34 14.88 -17.27 -3.27
N TYR A 35 14.67 -16.99 -1.99
CA TYR A 35 15.15 -15.78 -1.33
C TYR A 35 16.67 -15.63 -1.46
N ASP A 36 17.42 -16.72 -1.21
CA ASP A 36 18.90 -16.70 -1.28
C ASP A 36 19.40 -16.34 -2.68
N LEU A 37 18.72 -16.85 -3.72
CA LEU A 37 19.07 -16.54 -5.11
C LEU A 37 18.77 -15.07 -5.44
N ILE A 38 17.64 -14.53 -4.99
CA ILE A 38 17.27 -13.14 -5.21
C ILE A 38 18.28 -12.25 -4.49
N ASP A 39 18.51 -12.47 -3.20
CA ASP A 39 19.43 -11.68 -2.38
C ASP A 39 20.86 -11.71 -2.91
N SER A 40 21.32 -12.87 -3.46
CA SER A 40 22.64 -12.98 -4.09
C SER A 40 22.84 -12.17 -5.37
N ARG A 41 21.75 -11.75 -6.02
CA ARG A 41 21.78 -10.95 -7.25
C ARG A 41 21.74 -9.44 -6.99
N VAL A 42 21.42 -9.05 -5.75
CA VAL A 42 21.41 -7.64 -5.35
C VAL A 42 22.84 -7.14 -5.38
N GLN A 43 23.15 -6.23 -6.31
CA GLN A 43 24.41 -5.51 -6.31
C GLN A 43 24.25 -4.33 -5.35
N ASN A 44 25.25 -4.08 -4.52
CA ASN A 44 25.33 -2.83 -3.79
C ASN A 44 25.55 -1.74 -4.84
N ASP A 45 24.46 -1.15 -5.29
CA ASP A 45 24.50 0.02 -6.13
C ASP A 45 24.69 1.21 -5.18
N ASP A 46 25.91 1.74 -5.13
CA ASP A 46 26.24 2.93 -4.33
C ASP A 46 25.62 4.22 -4.91
N ASN A 47 24.88 4.09 -6.02
CA ASN A 47 24.06 5.17 -6.57
C ASN A 47 22.80 5.35 -5.72
N PHE A 48 22.96 5.89 -4.51
CA PHE A 48 21.85 6.49 -3.81
C PHE A 48 21.25 7.55 -4.73
N ARG A 49 20.06 7.31 -5.22
CA ARG A 49 19.25 8.39 -5.79
C ARG A 49 19.05 9.42 -4.68
N GLU A 50 19.13 10.69 -5.04
CA GLU A 50 18.98 11.83 -4.16
C GLU A 50 17.88 11.60 -3.13
N ASN A 51 18.17 11.76 -1.85
CA ASN A 51 17.17 11.75 -0.80
C ASN A 51 16.18 12.86 -1.10
N ARG A 52 14.96 12.47 -1.44
CA ARG A 52 13.87 13.40 -1.69
C ARG A 52 13.06 13.53 -0.42
N GLN A 53 12.82 14.74 0.02
CA GLN A 53 11.89 14.95 1.11
C GLN A 53 10.47 14.71 0.61
N LEU A 54 9.78 13.78 1.25
CA LEU A 54 8.35 13.57 1.04
C LEU A 54 7.56 14.40 2.06
N THR A 55 6.50 15.06 1.58
CA THR A 55 5.62 15.89 2.42
C THR A 55 4.59 15.10 3.20
N HIS A 56 4.38 13.84 2.82
CA HIS A 56 3.38 12.94 3.36
C HIS A 56 3.95 11.53 3.47
N GLU A 57 3.33 10.69 4.28
CA GLU A 57 3.66 9.28 4.31
C GLU A 57 3.30 8.61 2.98
N VAL A 58 4.23 7.80 2.47
CA VAL A 58 4.02 6.93 1.32
C VAL A 58 4.35 5.51 1.76
N ILE A 59 3.32 4.72 2.00
CA ILE A 59 3.42 3.37 2.57
C ILE A 59 3.16 2.34 1.48
N GLY A 60 4.10 1.43 1.24
CA GLY A 60 3.89 0.32 0.32
C GLY A 60 3.74 -1.03 1.02
N TYR A 61 2.83 -1.88 0.57
CA TYR A 61 2.84 -3.28 0.95
C TYR A 61 3.69 -4.08 -0.03
N LEU A 62 4.70 -4.79 0.48
CA LEU A 62 5.51 -5.73 -0.30
C LEU A 62 5.06 -7.16 0.03
N PRO A 63 4.22 -7.78 -0.82
CA PRO A 63 3.85 -9.18 -0.62
C PRO A 63 5.04 -10.10 -0.87
N TYR A 64 5.15 -11.17 -0.09
CA TYR A 64 6.25 -12.14 -0.26
C TYR A 64 6.36 -12.69 -1.68
N TRP A 65 5.24 -12.83 -2.42
CA TRP A 65 5.25 -13.29 -3.81
C TRP A 65 5.73 -12.23 -4.82
N GLN A 66 5.98 -10.99 -4.36
CA GLN A 66 6.63 -9.92 -5.11
C GLN A 66 8.05 -9.64 -4.57
N TYR A 67 8.60 -10.51 -3.73
CA TYR A 67 9.91 -10.31 -3.11
C TYR A 67 11.01 -9.99 -4.11
N GLU A 68 10.98 -10.59 -5.31
CA GLU A 68 11.99 -10.36 -6.36
C GLU A 68 12.05 -8.91 -6.86
N THR A 69 11.04 -8.09 -6.54
CA THR A 69 10.95 -6.69 -7.00
C THR A 69 11.65 -5.72 -6.07
N TYR A 70 11.96 -6.11 -4.81
CA TYR A 70 12.50 -5.18 -3.82
C TYR A 70 13.79 -4.46 -4.26
N PRO A 71 14.71 -5.04 -5.03
CA PRO A 71 15.93 -4.34 -5.44
C PRO A 71 15.70 -3.21 -6.44
N PHE A 72 14.50 -3.17 -7.03
CA PHE A 72 14.16 -2.25 -8.11
C PHE A 72 13.16 -1.16 -7.69
N LEU A 73 12.70 -1.16 -6.43
CA LEU A 73 11.80 -0.13 -5.92
C LEU A 73 12.51 1.23 -5.82
N ASP A 74 11.78 2.32 -6.03
CA ASP A 74 12.29 3.66 -5.78
C ASP A 74 12.13 4.03 -4.30
N TYR A 75 13.14 3.71 -3.50
CA TYR A 75 13.14 3.94 -2.05
C TYR A 75 13.13 5.43 -1.69
N SER A 76 13.54 6.32 -2.59
CA SER A 76 13.47 7.77 -2.36
C SER A 76 12.03 8.31 -2.33
N LEU A 77 11.08 7.52 -2.82
CA LEU A 77 9.65 7.85 -2.88
C LEU A 77 8.80 7.02 -1.92
N LEU A 78 9.42 6.36 -0.96
CA LEU A 78 8.74 5.57 0.08
C LEU A 78 9.20 6.02 1.46
N THR A 79 8.26 6.14 2.40
CA THR A 79 8.58 6.37 3.82
C THR A 79 8.57 5.08 4.61
N GLN A 80 7.68 4.16 4.27
CA GLN A 80 7.49 2.90 5.00
C GLN A 80 7.15 1.77 4.05
N ILE A 81 7.57 0.54 4.38
CA ILE A 81 7.17 -0.68 3.69
C ILE A 81 6.64 -1.70 4.70
N ASN A 82 5.46 -2.23 4.44
CA ASN A 82 4.86 -3.35 5.18
C ASN A 82 5.18 -4.66 4.46
N TYR A 83 6.00 -5.53 5.05
CA TYR A 83 6.23 -6.86 4.50
C TYR A 83 5.03 -7.76 4.77
N PHE A 84 4.38 -8.22 3.73
CA PHE A 84 3.17 -9.03 3.82
C PHE A 84 3.51 -10.50 3.58
N SER A 85 3.39 -11.42 4.61
CA SER A 85 2.93 -11.16 5.96
C SER A 85 3.38 -12.25 6.96
N ALA A 86 3.15 -12.03 8.22
CA ALA A 86 3.08 -13.06 9.23
C ALA A 86 1.62 -13.51 9.39
N GLU A 87 1.30 -14.75 8.98
CA GLU A 87 -0.04 -15.32 9.10
C GLU A 87 -0.26 -15.87 10.52
N LEU A 88 -1.29 -15.36 11.20
CA LEU A 88 -1.69 -15.83 12.54
C LEU A 88 -2.80 -16.87 12.47
N ASN A 89 -2.95 -17.64 13.55
CA ASN A 89 -4.13 -18.42 13.86
C ASN A 89 -4.89 -17.85 15.06
N GLY A 90 -6.05 -18.41 15.38
CA GLY A 90 -6.90 -17.94 16.48
C GLY A 90 -6.30 -18.14 17.89
N TYR A 91 -5.20 -18.87 18.02
CA TYR A 91 -4.47 -19.03 19.28
C TYR A 91 -3.30 -18.07 19.43
N GLY A 92 -3.05 -17.24 18.41
CA GLY A 92 -1.96 -16.27 18.39
C GLY A 92 -0.61 -16.86 17.93
N ASP A 93 -0.60 -18.08 17.39
CA ASP A 93 0.63 -18.63 16.81
C ASP A 93 0.84 -18.08 15.39
N ILE A 94 2.10 -17.80 15.05
CA ILE A 94 2.48 -17.50 13.67
C ILE A 94 2.60 -18.82 12.92
N ILE A 95 1.70 -19.07 11.98
CA ILE A 95 1.67 -20.32 11.19
C ILE A 95 2.54 -20.23 9.93
N ASN A 96 2.84 -19.03 9.46
CA ASN A 96 3.77 -18.77 8.38
C ASN A 96 4.28 -17.32 8.48
N ASP A 97 5.58 -17.09 8.33
CA ASP A 97 6.20 -15.76 8.32
C ASP A 97 6.92 -15.43 7.01
N HIS A 98 6.74 -16.30 6.01
CA HIS A 98 7.31 -16.10 4.68
C HIS A 98 8.79 -15.71 4.69
N ASN A 99 9.59 -16.46 5.47
CA ASN A 99 11.02 -16.29 5.62
C ASN A 99 11.48 -14.96 6.28
N TRP A 100 10.60 -14.26 6.98
CA TRP A 100 10.90 -12.98 7.65
C TRP A 100 12.24 -12.95 8.38
N ASN A 101 12.59 -14.05 9.04
CA ASN A 101 13.82 -14.12 9.85
C ASN A 101 15.12 -14.00 9.03
N ASN A 102 15.09 -14.27 7.72
CA ASN A 102 16.30 -14.44 6.92
C ASN A 102 16.35 -13.55 5.67
N ILE A 103 15.28 -12.81 5.32
CA ILE A 103 15.26 -11.96 4.13
C ILE A 103 16.21 -10.77 4.27
N ALA A 104 16.94 -10.43 3.20
CA ALA A 104 17.85 -9.29 3.18
C ALA A 104 17.13 -7.95 2.98
N PHE A 105 15.90 -7.98 2.50
CA PHE A 105 15.10 -6.80 2.18
C PHE A 105 15.01 -5.79 3.32
N ILE A 106 14.93 -6.23 4.59
CA ILE A 106 14.75 -5.33 5.75
C ILE A 106 15.94 -4.39 5.87
N ASP A 107 17.15 -4.97 5.92
CA ASP A 107 18.40 -4.19 6.05
C ASP A 107 18.57 -3.29 4.80
N TYR A 108 18.26 -3.83 3.61
CA TYR A 108 18.35 -3.12 2.33
C TYR A 108 17.45 -1.87 2.28
N ALA A 109 16.23 -1.94 2.77
CA ALA A 109 15.30 -0.82 2.82
C ALA A 109 15.70 0.21 3.89
N GLN A 110 16.09 -0.26 5.08
CA GLN A 110 16.50 0.60 6.18
C GLN A 110 17.80 1.38 5.88
N GLU A 111 18.77 0.77 5.19
CA GLU A 111 19.97 1.45 4.69
C GLU A 111 19.64 2.60 3.72
N ARG A 112 18.45 2.56 3.10
CA ARG A 112 17.93 3.61 2.20
C ARG A 112 16.95 4.56 2.86
N GLY A 113 16.90 4.54 4.20
CA GLY A 113 16.10 5.46 5.02
C GLY A 113 14.60 5.12 5.07
N VAL A 114 14.18 3.97 4.52
CA VAL A 114 12.78 3.54 4.53
C VAL A 114 12.51 2.64 5.73
N LYS A 115 11.46 2.94 6.48
CA LYS A 115 11.02 2.16 7.63
C LYS A 115 10.37 0.85 7.22
N VAL A 116 10.70 -0.24 7.90
CA VAL A 116 10.15 -1.57 7.59
C VAL A 116 9.33 -2.11 8.73
N LYS A 117 8.10 -2.48 8.45
CA LYS A 117 7.17 -3.12 9.39
C LYS A 117 6.82 -4.53 8.96
N LEU A 118 6.63 -5.41 9.94
CA LEU A 118 6.03 -6.71 9.71
C LEU A 118 4.50 -6.55 9.64
N CYS A 119 3.86 -6.98 8.57
CA CYS A 119 2.40 -7.04 8.50
C CYS A 119 1.91 -8.37 9.08
N ALA A 120 1.03 -8.32 10.08
CA ALA A 120 0.42 -9.49 10.71
C ALA A 120 -1.02 -9.66 10.22
N THR A 121 -1.35 -10.83 9.67
CA THR A 121 -2.63 -11.09 9.01
C THR A 121 -3.46 -12.14 9.71
N LEU A 122 -4.80 -11.92 9.78
CA LEU A 122 -5.79 -12.94 10.14
C LEU A 122 -7.13 -12.63 9.46
N PHE A 123 -7.57 -13.52 8.55
CA PHE A 123 -8.72 -13.30 7.65
C PHE A 123 -9.88 -14.26 7.89
N VAL A 124 -9.88 -14.97 9.02
CA VAL A 124 -10.93 -15.93 9.37
C VAL A 124 -11.70 -15.47 10.58
N SER A 125 -12.98 -15.09 10.39
CA SER A 125 -13.84 -14.48 11.40
C SER A 125 -13.95 -15.30 12.70
N SER A 126 -14.01 -16.64 12.61
CA SER A 126 -14.03 -17.51 13.79
C SER A 126 -12.69 -17.54 14.54
N GLU A 127 -11.58 -17.46 13.83
CA GLU A 127 -10.25 -17.38 14.44
C GLU A 127 -10.01 -16.00 15.07
N LEU A 128 -10.45 -14.91 14.42
CA LEU A 128 -10.47 -13.57 15.02
C LEU A 128 -11.28 -13.56 16.31
N THR A 129 -12.44 -14.23 16.35
CA THR A 129 -13.22 -14.35 17.59
C THR A 129 -12.42 -15.08 18.67
N THR A 130 -11.74 -16.18 18.30
CA THR A 130 -10.93 -16.99 19.25
C THR A 130 -9.74 -16.20 19.77
N LEU A 131 -9.06 -15.45 18.90
CA LEU A 131 -7.92 -14.60 19.26
C LEU A 131 -8.34 -13.47 20.18
N LEU A 132 -9.28 -12.66 19.73
CA LEU A 132 -9.63 -11.40 20.38
C LEU A 132 -10.36 -11.58 21.71
N SER A 133 -11.19 -12.65 21.87
CA SER A 133 -11.92 -12.90 23.12
C SER A 133 -11.04 -13.42 24.26
N SER A 134 -9.81 -13.86 23.99
CA SER A 134 -8.95 -14.50 24.98
C SER A 134 -7.70 -13.67 25.26
N ASN A 135 -7.55 -13.18 26.49
CA ASN A 135 -6.33 -12.48 26.88
C ASN A 135 -5.06 -13.34 26.76
N ILE A 136 -5.18 -14.66 26.90
CA ILE A 136 -4.06 -15.59 26.72
C ILE A 136 -3.64 -15.62 25.25
N ASN A 137 -4.61 -15.71 24.33
CA ASN A 137 -4.33 -15.78 22.90
C ASN A 137 -3.82 -14.45 22.37
N ARG A 138 -4.39 -13.32 22.85
CA ARG A 138 -3.89 -11.97 22.52
C ARG A 138 -2.44 -11.80 22.97
N ALA A 139 -2.13 -12.16 24.22
CA ALA A 139 -0.76 -12.09 24.75
C ALA A 139 0.21 -13.00 23.97
N ASN A 140 -0.22 -14.20 23.56
CA ASN A 140 0.58 -15.10 22.72
C ASN A 140 0.90 -14.44 21.36
N ALA A 141 -0.10 -13.88 20.67
CA ALA A 141 0.10 -13.22 19.39
C ALA A 141 1.06 -12.02 19.53
N ILE A 142 0.83 -11.17 20.53
CA ILE A 142 1.66 -9.97 20.77
C ILE A 142 3.12 -10.35 21.03
N ASN A 143 3.38 -11.34 21.88
CA ASN A 143 4.74 -11.80 22.17
C ASN A 143 5.42 -12.37 20.92
N ASN A 144 4.72 -13.25 20.18
CA ASN A 144 5.27 -13.84 18.96
C ASN A 144 5.62 -12.77 17.89
N LEU A 145 4.76 -11.77 17.71
CA LEU A 145 4.99 -10.68 16.76
C LEU A 145 6.13 -9.77 17.22
N LEU A 146 6.16 -9.41 18.50
CA LEU A 146 7.21 -8.58 19.08
C LEU A 146 8.58 -9.26 18.96
N ASP A 147 8.67 -10.55 19.25
CA ASP A 147 9.90 -11.34 19.09
C ASP A 147 10.40 -11.31 17.64
N LYS A 148 9.49 -11.36 16.65
CA LYS A 148 9.84 -11.26 15.22
C LYS A 148 10.39 -9.89 14.84
N VAL A 149 9.78 -8.83 15.33
CA VAL A 149 10.21 -7.45 15.07
C VAL A 149 11.57 -7.18 15.71
N ILE A 150 11.76 -7.57 17.00
CA ILE A 150 13.02 -7.44 17.72
C ILE A 150 14.14 -8.22 17.03
N LEU A 151 13.88 -9.48 16.65
CA LEU A 151 14.88 -10.36 16.03
C LEU A 151 15.49 -9.74 14.77
N ARG A 152 14.72 -8.99 14.01
CA ARG A 152 15.15 -8.40 12.74
C ARG A 152 15.48 -6.91 12.83
N GLY A 153 15.28 -6.28 13.99
CA GLY A 153 15.46 -4.84 14.13
C GLY A 153 14.55 -4.02 13.23
N ALA A 154 13.35 -4.56 12.94
CA ALA A 154 12.37 -3.85 12.13
C ALA A 154 11.76 -2.69 12.91
N ASP A 155 11.22 -1.68 12.19
CA ASP A 155 10.79 -0.41 12.77
C ASP A 155 9.39 -0.48 13.42
N GLY A 156 8.67 -1.59 13.27
CA GLY A 156 7.35 -1.71 13.87
C GLY A 156 6.50 -2.83 13.28
N ILE A 157 5.18 -2.64 13.41
CA ILE A 157 4.17 -3.64 13.06
C ILE A 157 3.00 -2.97 12.33
N ASP A 158 2.40 -3.71 11.40
CA ASP A 158 1.13 -3.38 10.77
C ASP A 158 0.14 -4.51 11.02
N ILE A 159 -1.08 -4.21 11.44
CA ILE A 159 -2.11 -5.21 11.70
C ILE A 159 -3.15 -5.20 10.58
N ASP A 160 -3.23 -6.29 9.86
CA ASP A 160 -4.22 -6.49 8.79
C ASP A 160 -5.18 -7.64 9.17
N PHE A 161 -6.13 -7.31 10.04
CA PHE A 161 -7.20 -8.21 10.45
C PHE A 161 -8.46 -7.87 9.68
N GLU A 162 -8.95 -8.77 8.84
CA GLU A 162 -10.14 -8.54 8.05
C GLU A 162 -11.28 -9.47 8.48
N LEU A 163 -12.53 -9.09 8.20
CA LEU A 163 -13.75 -9.82 8.63
C LEU A 163 -13.93 -9.87 10.17
N VAL A 164 -13.48 -8.85 10.87
CA VAL A 164 -13.69 -8.74 12.31
C VAL A 164 -15.19 -8.72 12.61
N PRO A 165 -15.73 -9.62 13.46
CA PRO A 165 -17.14 -9.59 13.84
C PRO A 165 -17.46 -8.38 14.71
N SER A 166 -18.67 -7.82 14.58
CA SER A 166 -19.14 -6.71 15.43
C SER A 166 -19.05 -7.00 16.93
N SER A 167 -19.21 -8.27 17.32
CA SER A 167 -19.07 -8.72 18.71
C SER A 167 -17.64 -8.61 19.26
N GLN A 168 -16.66 -8.37 18.40
CA GLN A 168 -15.25 -8.25 18.79
C GLN A 168 -14.74 -6.79 18.75
N ARG A 169 -15.62 -5.79 18.51
CA ARG A 169 -15.26 -4.38 18.43
C ARG A 169 -14.42 -3.90 19.62
N GLU A 170 -14.88 -4.14 20.83
CA GLU A 170 -14.18 -3.75 22.06
C GLU A 170 -12.88 -4.56 22.25
N ASN A 171 -12.92 -5.86 21.95
CA ASN A 171 -11.75 -6.71 22.07
C ASN A 171 -10.65 -6.37 21.05
N LEU A 172 -11.00 -5.86 19.87
CA LEU A 172 -10.03 -5.35 18.89
C LEU A 172 -9.29 -4.13 19.44
N VAL A 173 -10.01 -3.19 20.07
CA VAL A 173 -9.39 -2.04 20.74
C VAL A 173 -8.44 -2.50 21.85
N ILE A 174 -8.90 -3.43 22.71
CA ILE A 174 -8.08 -3.99 23.80
C ILE A 174 -6.81 -4.67 23.22
N PHE A 175 -6.93 -5.43 22.14
CA PHE A 175 -5.77 -6.06 21.47
C PHE A 175 -4.76 -5.00 21.02
N MET A 176 -5.23 -3.93 20.38
CA MET A 176 -4.35 -2.87 19.89
C MET A 176 -3.71 -2.06 21.04
N GLU A 177 -4.44 -1.84 22.16
CA GLU A 177 -3.88 -1.22 23.37
C GLU A 177 -2.77 -2.09 23.97
N GLU A 178 -3.06 -3.40 24.19
CA GLU A 178 -2.09 -4.37 24.73
C GLU A 178 -0.85 -4.48 23.82
N LEU A 179 -1.04 -4.51 22.50
CA LEU A 179 0.05 -4.55 21.51
C LEU A 179 0.87 -3.26 21.56
N SER A 180 0.23 -2.10 21.50
CA SER A 180 0.91 -0.80 21.56
C SER A 180 1.71 -0.65 22.84
N GLU A 181 1.16 -1.03 24.00
CA GLU A 181 1.85 -1.00 25.27
C GLU A 181 3.10 -1.90 25.24
N ALA A 182 2.97 -3.15 24.78
CA ALA A 182 4.08 -4.11 24.74
C ALA A 182 5.21 -3.64 23.82
N PHE A 183 4.88 -3.11 22.62
CA PHE A 183 5.85 -2.62 21.66
C PHE A 183 6.58 -1.38 22.18
N ASN A 184 5.86 -0.40 22.72
CA ASN A 184 6.44 0.82 23.29
C ASN A 184 7.30 0.57 24.55
N GLN A 185 7.05 -0.51 25.29
CA GLN A 185 7.92 -0.92 26.42
C GLN A 185 9.23 -1.58 25.96
N ALA A 186 9.22 -2.25 24.80
CA ALA A 186 10.33 -3.07 24.34
C ALA A 186 11.21 -2.40 23.27
N LEU A 187 10.67 -1.45 22.53
CA LEU A 187 11.32 -0.80 21.38
C LEU A 187 11.36 0.72 21.58
N ASP A 188 12.32 1.35 20.91
CA ASP A 188 12.40 2.82 20.88
C ASP A 188 11.57 3.36 19.71
N SER A 189 10.46 4.02 20.03
CA SER A 189 9.56 4.65 19.06
C SER A 189 9.08 3.73 17.91
N PRO A 190 8.50 2.56 18.24
CA PRO A 190 8.00 1.64 17.21
C PRO A 190 6.83 2.26 16.44
N ILE A 191 6.74 1.98 15.14
CA ILE A 191 5.63 2.42 14.31
C ILE A 191 4.55 1.33 14.32
N ILE A 192 3.35 1.67 14.74
CA ILE A 192 2.20 0.75 14.82
C ILE A 192 1.10 1.25 13.91
N THR A 193 0.79 0.52 12.84
CA THR A 193 -0.28 0.86 11.90
C THR A 193 -1.31 -0.25 11.82
N MET A 194 -2.46 0.04 11.24
CA MET A 194 -3.52 -0.93 11.05
C MET A 194 -4.22 -0.73 9.72
N ALA A 195 -4.35 -1.80 8.92
CA ALA A 195 -5.20 -1.81 7.75
C ALA A 195 -6.67 -1.86 8.19
N THR A 196 -7.49 -1.02 7.55
CA THR A 196 -8.89 -0.83 7.91
C THR A 196 -9.78 -0.80 6.66
N PRO A 197 -11.02 -1.32 6.69
CA PRO A 197 -11.85 -1.45 5.51
C PRO A 197 -12.30 -0.09 4.96
N ALA A 198 -12.41 0.04 3.63
CA ALA A 198 -12.99 1.24 3.00
C ALA A 198 -14.38 1.58 3.56
N VAL A 199 -15.19 0.54 3.83
CA VAL A 199 -16.53 0.66 4.43
C VAL A 199 -16.69 -0.37 5.53
N ASP A 200 -17.00 0.06 6.76
CA ASP A 200 -17.24 -0.84 7.89
C ASP A 200 -18.66 -1.42 7.88
N TRP A 201 -18.85 -2.47 7.10
CA TRP A 201 -20.13 -3.19 7.03
C TRP A 201 -20.51 -3.91 8.33
N SER A 202 -19.53 -4.27 9.13
CA SER A 202 -19.73 -5.04 10.36
C SER A 202 -19.96 -4.16 11.58
N ASN A 203 -19.61 -2.87 11.51
CA ASN A 203 -19.53 -1.96 12.66
C ASN A 203 -18.58 -2.50 13.75
N ALA A 204 -17.49 -3.14 13.31
CA ALA A 204 -16.49 -3.76 14.19
C ALA A 204 -15.34 -2.82 14.58
N TRP A 205 -15.26 -1.65 13.95
CA TRP A 205 -14.11 -0.75 14.05
C TRP A 205 -14.45 0.47 14.89
N ASP A 206 -13.75 0.67 16.01
CA ASP A 206 -13.79 1.92 16.76
C ASP A 206 -12.68 2.85 16.28
N TYR A 207 -12.92 3.49 15.13
CA TYR A 207 -11.90 4.31 14.48
C TYR A 207 -11.35 5.42 15.38
N ASN A 208 -12.16 5.98 16.28
CA ASN A 208 -11.67 7.01 17.19
C ASN A 208 -10.63 6.48 18.18
N GLN A 209 -10.90 5.34 18.80
CA GLN A 209 -9.96 4.71 19.74
C GLN A 209 -8.74 4.15 19.00
N LEU A 210 -8.96 3.48 17.85
CA LEU A 210 -7.87 2.91 17.05
C LEU A 210 -6.91 3.99 16.56
N ALA A 211 -7.39 5.14 16.09
CA ALA A 211 -6.55 6.27 15.68
C ALA A 211 -5.72 6.87 16.83
N GLN A 212 -6.21 6.82 18.07
CA GLN A 212 -5.45 7.28 19.23
C GLN A 212 -4.36 6.30 19.67
N ILE A 213 -4.55 5.01 19.40
CA ILE A 213 -3.63 3.94 19.80
C ILE A 213 -2.52 3.75 18.76
N THR A 214 -2.83 3.96 17.48
CA THR A 214 -1.93 3.68 16.35
C THR A 214 -1.25 4.95 15.82
N ASP A 215 -0.19 4.76 15.05
CA ASP A 215 0.46 5.84 14.30
C ASP A 215 -0.25 6.12 12.98
N GLY A 216 -1.05 5.16 12.48
CA GLY A 216 -1.84 5.34 11.27
C GLY A 216 -2.88 4.26 11.04
N LEU A 217 -4.02 4.66 10.48
CA LEU A 217 -5.06 3.81 9.94
C LEU A 217 -4.94 3.81 8.41
N PHE A 218 -4.54 2.67 7.86
CA PHE A 218 -4.46 2.48 6.42
C PHE A 218 -5.84 2.11 5.89
N ILE A 219 -6.53 3.07 5.28
CA ILE A 219 -7.85 2.89 4.68
C ILE A 219 -7.67 2.09 3.39
N MET A 220 -8.17 0.88 3.31
CA MET A 220 -8.16 0.05 2.11
C MET A 220 -9.12 0.59 1.06
N GLY A 221 -8.78 1.74 0.43
CA GLY A 221 -9.59 2.50 -0.51
C GLY A 221 -9.78 1.81 -1.86
N TYR A 222 -10.12 0.53 -1.85
CA TYR A 222 -10.31 -0.31 -3.03
C TYR A 222 -11.36 -1.39 -2.79
N ASN A 223 -11.64 -2.19 -3.85
CA ASN A 223 -12.70 -3.20 -3.86
C ASN A 223 -14.12 -2.65 -3.66
N TYR A 224 -14.36 -1.40 -4.05
CA TYR A 224 -15.75 -0.91 -4.20
C TYR A 224 -16.48 -1.71 -5.27
N PHE A 225 -15.78 -2.02 -6.37
CA PHE A 225 -16.15 -3.09 -7.28
C PHE A 225 -15.08 -4.20 -7.17
N TYR A 226 -15.53 -5.43 -7.02
CA TYR A 226 -14.70 -6.60 -6.75
C TYR A 226 -15.09 -7.78 -7.64
N ALA A 227 -14.35 -8.88 -7.58
CA ALA A 227 -14.57 -10.04 -8.44
C ALA A 227 -16.05 -10.50 -8.55
N GLY A 228 -16.80 -10.44 -7.45
CA GLY A 228 -18.21 -10.86 -7.37
C GLY A 228 -19.24 -9.78 -7.70
N SER A 229 -18.85 -8.60 -8.15
CA SER A 229 -19.75 -7.50 -8.47
C SER A 229 -20.71 -7.87 -9.61
N GLN A 230 -21.96 -7.43 -9.52
CA GLN A 230 -23.00 -7.70 -10.54
C GLN A 230 -22.85 -6.81 -11.78
N THR A 231 -22.10 -5.72 -11.67
CA THR A 231 -21.69 -4.83 -12.75
C THR A 231 -20.19 -4.64 -12.72
N ALA A 232 -19.55 -4.54 -13.88
CA ALA A 232 -18.17 -4.10 -13.96
C ALA A 232 -18.07 -2.63 -13.56
N GLY A 233 -17.00 -2.23 -12.87
CA GLY A 233 -16.83 -0.85 -12.42
C GLY A 233 -15.47 -0.59 -11.79
N PRO A 234 -15.17 0.67 -11.44
CA PRO A 234 -13.88 1.08 -10.91
C PRO A 234 -13.60 0.44 -9.54
N VAL A 235 -12.41 -0.15 -9.40
CA VAL A 235 -11.99 -0.80 -8.15
C VAL A 235 -11.85 0.21 -7.02
N SER A 236 -11.45 1.44 -7.36
CA SER A 236 -11.23 2.55 -6.45
C SER A 236 -11.80 3.85 -7.03
N PRO A 237 -13.13 4.01 -7.14
CA PRO A 237 -13.72 5.24 -7.65
C PRO A 237 -13.41 6.42 -6.73
N LEU A 238 -13.00 7.57 -7.30
CA LEU A 238 -12.83 8.79 -6.50
C LEU A 238 -14.19 9.28 -5.99
N GLY A 239 -15.17 9.39 -6.89
CA GLY A 239 -16.53 9.80 -6.60
C GLY A 239 -17.54 9.18 -7.55
N GLY A 240 -18.82 9.58 -7.43
CA GLY A 240 -19.89 9.21 -8.37
C GLY A 240 -20.61 7.91 -8.07
N TYR A 241 -20.26 7.22 -7.03
CA TYR A 241 -20.93 6.02 -6.54
C TYR A 241 -21.41 6.22 -5.09
N PHE A 242 -22.30 5.35 -4.63
CA PHE A 242 -22.81 5.44 -3.26
C PHE A 242 -21.70 5.19 -2.22
N TYR A 243 -20.78 4.30 -2.56
CA TYR A 243 -19.54 4.10 -1.83
C TYR A 243 -18.37 4.33 -2.81
N ASP A 244 -17.51 5.24 -2.44
CA ASP A 244 -16.34 5.67 -3.17
C ASP A 244 -15.29 6.23 -2.18
N LEU A 245 -14.19 6.75 -2.68
CA LEU A 245 -13.13 7.30 -1.84
C LEU A 245 -13.59 8.53 -1.07
N GLU A 246 -14.39 9.41 -1.70
CA GLU A 246 -14.93 10.60 -1.02
C GLU A 246 -15.79 10.20 0.18
N TYR A 247 -16.70 9.23 0.00
CA TYR A 247 -17.50 8.67 1.10
C TYR A 247 -16.61 8.11 2.21
N SER A 248 -15.63 7.28 1.86
CA SER A 248 -14.79 6.60 2.86
C SER A 248 -13.97 7.58 3.66
N VAL A 249 -13.32 8.55 3.00
CA VAL A 249 -12.53 9.58 3.69
C VAL A 249 -13.43 10.43 4.60
N GLU A 250 -14.60 10.88 4.14
CA GLU A 250 -15.54 11.63 4.98
C GLU A 250 -16.00 10.83 6.20
N ASP A 251 -16.31 9.54 6.02
CA ASP A 251 -16.72 8.64 7.13
C ASP A 251 -15.61 8.50 8.18
N TYR A 252 -14.34 8.31 7.73
CA TYR A 252 -13.19 8.24 8.62
C TYR A 252 -12.91 9.55 9.34
N VAL A 253 -12.93 10.67 8.63
CA VAL A 253 -12.76 12.00 9.24
C VAL A 253 -13.78 12.23 10.35
N ASN A 254 -15.04 11.92 10.09
CA ASN A 254 -16.12 12.04 11.09
C ASN A 254 -15.93 11.09 12.27
N LYS A 255 -15.63 9.82 12.02
CA LYS A 255 -15.50 8.78 13.05
C LYS A 255 -14.23 8.88 13.88
N THR A 256 -13.16 9.48 13.35
CA THR A 256 -11.92 9.74 14.12
C THR A 256 -11.89 11.10 14.80
N ASN A 257 -12.97 11.88 14.76
CA ASN A 257 -13.01 13.25 15.26
C ASN A 257 -11.92 14.16 14.66
N ASN A 258 -11.75 14.09 13.33
CA ASN A 258 -10.77 14.87 12.55
C ASN A 258 -9.30 14.58 12.89
N GLN A 259 -8.95 13.35 13.27
CA GLN A 259 -7.54 12.94 13.39
C GLN A 259 -6.96 12.64 12.00
N LEU A 260 -6.84 13.67 11.15
CA LEU A 260 -6.40 13.55 9.76
C LEU A 260 -4.95 13.06 9.64
N ASP A 261 -4.12 13.43 10.60
CA ASP A 261 -2.73 13.01 10.75
C ASP A 261 -2.54 11.51 11.04
N LYS A 262 -3.65 10.79 11.20
CA LYS A 262 -3.70 9.32 11.37
C LYS A 262 -4.24 8.58 10.15
N LEU A 263 -4.75 9.28 9.15
CA LEU A 263 -5.43 8.66 8.01
C LEU A 263 -4.50 8.53 6.80
N ILE A 264 -4.35 7.31 6.30
CA ILE A 264 -3.53 6.96 5.14
C ILE A 264 -4.44 6.34 4.08
N LEU A 265 -4.55 6.96 2.91
CA LEU A 265 -5.42 6.47 1.85
C LEU A 265 -4.72 5.41 1.00
N GLY A 266 -5.05 4.15 1.22
CA GLY A 266 -4.57 3.02 0.43
C GLY A 266 -5.24 2.92 -0.93
N LEU A 267 -4.43 2.81 -1.99
CA LEU A 267 -4.87 2.76 -3.38
C LEU A 267 -4.37 1.50 -4.08
N PRO A 268 -5.14 0.96 -5.06
CA PRO A 268 -4.80 -0.30 -5.70
C PRO A 268 -3.86 -0.09 -6.90
N TYR A 269 -2.81 -0.89 -6.99
CA TYR A 269 -2.01 -1.06 -8.20
C TYR A 269 -2.48 -2.29 -8.99
N TYR A 270 -3.79 -2.54 -8.95
CA TYR A 270 -4.46 -3.63 -9.66
C TYR A 270 -5.86 -3.20 -10.09
N GLY A 271 -6.45 -3.97 -10.99
CA GLY A 271 -7.81 -3.85 -11.43
C GLY A 271 -8.52 -5.20 -11.50
N TYR A 272 -9.73 -5.21 -12.00
CA TYR A 272 -10.45 -6.43 -12.32
C TYR A 272 -10.90 -6.43 -13.77
N ASP A 273 -10.85 -7.61 -14.38
CA ASP A 273 -11.35 -7.91 -15.70
C ASP A 273 -12.55 -8.87 -15.60
N TRP A 274 -13.75 -8.40 -15.96
CA TRP A 274 -14.99 -9.16 -15.86
C TRP A 274 -15.52 -9.58 -17.23
N PRO A 275 -16.02 -10.81 -17.37
CA PRO A 275 -16.93 -11.13 -18.48
C PRO A 275 -18.23 -10.34 -18.29
N VAL A 276 -18.69 -9.64 -19.35
CA VAL A 276 -19.85 -8.77 -19.30
C VAL A 276 -20.83 -9.07 -20.45
N VAL A 277 -22.06 -8.57 -20.34
CA VAL A 277 -23.12 -8.83 -21.33
C VAL A 277 -23.07 -7.89 -22.55
N SER A 278 -22.31 -6.78 -22.47
CA SER A 278 -22.18 -5.79 -23.55
C SER A 278 -20.91 -4.96 -23.42
N SER A 279 -20.61 -4.16 -24.44
CA SER A 279 -19.50 -3.20 -24.45
C SER A 279 -19.79 -1.88 -23.72
N LEU A 280 -21.01 -1.69 -23.21
CA LEU A 280 -21.39 -0.43 -22.56
C LEU A 280 -20.71 -0.32 -21.20
N GLU A 281 -20.31 0.88 -20.85
CA GLU A 281 -19.75 1.20 -19.54
C GLU A 281 -20.62 0.66 -18.40
N ASN A 282 -19.98 0.13 -17.35
CA ASN A 282 -20.65 -0.50 -16.20
C ASN A 282 -21.65 -1.62 -16.61
N ALA A 283 -21.34 -2.37 -17.66
CA ALA A 283 -22.18 -3.48 -18.09
C ALA A 283 -22.33 -4.53 -17.00
N ASN A 284 -23.49 -5.21 -16.98
CA ASN A 284 -23.72 -6.32 -16.07
C ASN A 284 -22.69 -7.43 -16.32
N THR A 285 -22.16 -7.98 -15.25
CA THR A 285 -21.24 -9.12 -15.32
C THR A 285 -21.97 -10.41 -15.64
N SER A 286 -21.34 -11.29 -16.39
CA SER A 286 -21.83 -12.64 -16.70
C SER A 286 -21.04 -13.73 -15.99
N GLY A 287 -20.07 -13.36 -15.17
CA GLY A 287 -19.22 -14.23 -14.36
C GLY A 287 -18.36 -13.42 -13.39
N SER A 288 -17.51 -14.11 -12.62
CA SER A 288 -16.59 -13.48 -11.68
C SER A 288 -15.48 -12.74 -12.41
N GLY A 289 -15.09 -11.59 -11.89
CA GLY A 289 -13.92 -10.84 -12.35
C GLY A 289 -12.62 -11.54 -11.97
N GLU A 290 -11.60 -11.33 -12.79
CA GLU A 290 -10.23 -11.76 -12.53
C GLU A 290 -9.35 -10.54 -12.20
N ALA A 291 -8.61 -10.61 -11.11
CA ALA A 291 -7.67 -9.56 -10.75
C ALA A 291 -6.52 -9.47 -11.78
N LYS A 292 -6.21 -8.25 -12.19
CA LYS A 292 -5.10 -7.91 -13.09
C LYS A 292 -4.21 -6.90 -12.39
N THR A 293 -2.92 -7.18 -12.29
CA THR A 293 -1.97 -6.15 -11.83
C THR A 293 -2.00 -4.93 -12.75
N TYR A 294 -1.53 -3.78 -12.27
CA TYR A 294 -1.41 -2.59 -13.13
C TYR A 294 -0.72 -2.91 -14.45
N THR A 295 0.42 -3.61 -14.39
CA THR A 295 1.18 -3.98 -15.61
C THR A 295 0.33 -4.79 -16.58
N GLN A 296 -0.45 -5.74 -16.09
CA GLN A 296 -1.34 -6.55 -16.94
C GLN A 296 -2.45 -5.70 -17.55
N ALA A 297 -3.12 -4.86 -16.76
CA ALA A 297 -4.19 -4.00 -17.23
C ALA A 297 -3.68 -2.94 -18.22
N ASN A 298 -2.53 -2.33 -17.95
CA ASN A 298 -1.89 -1.36 -18.85
C ASN A 298 -1.47 -2.00 -20.18
N ASN A 299 -0.98 -3.23 -20.17
CA ASN A 299 -0.71 -3.99 -21.40
C ASN A 299 -2.00 -4.26 -22.20
N MET A 300 -3.11 -4.56 -21.52
CA MET A 300 -4.41 -4.71 -22.17
C MET A 300 -4.88 -3.39 -22.78
N ALA A 301 -4.70 -2.26 -22.10
CA ALA A 301 -5.02 -0.93 -22.62
C ALA A 301 -4.23 -0.59 -23.88
N ASN A 302 -2.95 -0.97 -23.93
CA ASN A 302 -2.11 -0.78 -25.13
C ASN A 302 -2.58 -1.62 -26.33
N ILE A 303 -3.23 -2.76 -26.09
CA ILE A 303 -3.73 -3.65 -27.15
C ILE A 303 -5.13 -3.23 -27.61
N TYR A 304 -6.04 -2.96 -26.70
CA TYR A 304 -7.47 -2.79 -26.98
C TYR A 304 -7.91 -1.32 -26.95
N GLY A 305 -7.05 -0.40 -26.46
CA GLY A 305 -7.43 0.97 -26.15
C GLY A 305 -8.15 1.06 -24.79
N SER A 306 -8.21 2.26 -24.24
CA SER A 306 -8.92 2.56 -23.00
C SER A 306 -9.88 3.72 -23.18
N SER A 307 -10.96 3.70 -22.40
CA SER A 307 -11.85 4.83 -22.14
C SER A 307 -11.61 5.35 -20.74
N TYR A 308 -12.13 6.52 -20.42
CA TYR A 308 -11.98 7.13 -19.11
C TYR A 308 -13.33 7.57 -18.56
N ASN A 309 -13.60 7.27 -17.29
CA ASN A 309 -14.78 7.77 -16.59
C ASN A 309 -14.38 8.97 -15.73
N GLU A 310 -14.82 10.17 -16.14
CA GLU A 310 -14.47 11.45 -15.50
C GLU A 310 -15.02 11.60 -14.08
N THR A 311 -16.11 10.89 -13.75
CA THR A 311 -16.73 11.01 -12.44
C THR A 311 -15.99 10.18 -11.38
N SER A 312 -15.64 8.95 -11.73
CA SER A 312 -14.87 8.07 -10.84
C SER A 312 -13.36 8.30 -10.95
N ASN A 313 -12.94 9.09 -11.93
CA ASN A 313 -11.52 9.27 -12.28
C ASN A 313 -10.81 7.91 -12.42
N ALA A 314 -11.34 7.05 -13.30
CA ALA A 314 -10.79 5.73 -13.53
C ALA A 314 -10.83 5.34 -15.01
N PRO A 315 -9.73 4.80 -15.58
CA PRO A 315 -9.70 4.22 -16.89
C PRO A 315 -10.38 2.84 -16.91
N TRP A 316 -10.92 2.50 -18.07
CA TRP A 316 -11.49 1.18 -18.33
C TRP A 316 -11.31 0.75 -19.77
N ILE A 317 -11.32 -0.56 -19.98
CA ILE A 317 -11.10 -1.22 -21.27
C ILE A 317 -12.34 -2.04 -21.58
N SER A 318 -12.84 -1.98 -22.82
CA SER A 318 -13.86 -2.91 -23.30
C SER A 318 -13.35 -3.61 -24.55
N TYR A 319 -13.40 -4.94 -24.54
CA TYR A 319 -12.95 -5.75 -25.66
C TYR A 319 -13.81 -7.01 -25.83
N ASN A 320 -13.70 -7.66 -26.98
CA ASN A 320 -14.42 -8.90 -27.25
C ASN A 320 -13.43 -10.00 -27.62
N ASP A 321 -13.33 -11.00 -26.74
CA ASP A 321 -12.65 -12.26 -26.98
C ASP A 321 -13.63 -13.40 -26.74
N SER A 322 -14.36 -13.78 -27.78
CA SER A 322 -15.52 -14.73 -27.75
C SER A 322 -16.74 -14.21 -26.97
N ASN A 323 -16.55 -13.40 -25.95
CA ASN A 323 -17.55 -12.66 -25.17
C ASN A 323 -17.02 -11.26 -24.84
N TRP A 324 -17.94 -10.34 -24.52
CA TRP A 324 -17.55 -9.03 -24.03
C TRP A 324 -16.85 -9.13 -22.68
N GLN A 325 -15.79 -8.34 -22.52
CA GLN A 325 -15.00 -8.19 -21.31
C GLN A 325 -14.89 -6.70 -20.97
N GLN A 326 -14.79 -6.39 -19.69
CA GLN A 326 -14.42 -5.06 -19.19
C GLN A 326 -13.37 -5.17 -18.10
N CYS A 327 -12.25 -4.49 -18.32
CA CYS A 327 -11.22 -4.32 -17.30
C CYS A 327 -11.25 -2.88 -16.78
N TRP A 328 -11.42 -2.71 -15.46
CA TRP A 328 -11.33 -1.44 -14.77
C TRP A 328 -10.09 -1.46 -13.86
N TYR A 329 -9.31 -0.41 -13.90
CA TYR A 329 -8.05 -0.32 -13.16
C TYR A 329 -7.72 1.13 -12.86
N ASP A 330 -6.59 1.40 -12.22
CA ASP A 330 -6.04 2.74 -12.07
C ASP A 330 -4.74 2.87 -12.88
N ASP A 331 -4.60 3.96 -13.64
CA ASP A 331 -3.36 4.33 -14.30
C ASP A 331 -2.67 5.51 -13.57
N SER A 332 -1.53 5.96 -14.08
CA SER A 332 -0.76 7.04 -13.46
C SER A 332 -1.56 8.34 -13.35
N LEU A 333 -2.46 8.64 -14.30
CA LEU A 333 -3.31 9.82 -14.25
C LEU A 333 -4.34 9.70 -13.13
N SER A 334 -5.09 8.61 -13.08
CA SER A 334 -6.14 8.39 -12.07
C SER A 334 -5.55 8.30 -10.66
N ILE A 335 -4.40 7.64 -10.50
CA ILE A 335 -3.67 7.58 -9.23
C ILE A 335 -3.18 8.97 -8.80
N SER A 336 -2.62 9.77 -9.72
CA SER A 336 -2.17 11.13 -9.40
C SER A 336 -3.31 12.02 -8.90
N ILE A 337 -4.50 11.92 -9.49
CA ILE A 337 -5.69 12.65 -9.05
C ILE A 337 -6.11 12.21 -7.63
N LYS A 338 -6.04 10.91 -7.33
CA LYS A 338 -6.36 10.38 -6.00
C LYS A 338 -5.31 10.75 -4.95
N TYR A 339 -4.05 10.83 -5.33
CA TYR A 339 -2.99 11.37 -4.48
C TYR A 339 -3.21 12.85 -4.17
N GLU A 340 -3.56 13.66 -5.17
CA GLU A 340 -3.91 15.08 -4.95
C GLU A 340 -5.15 15.21 -4.04
N TYR A 341 -6.14 14.32 -4.17
CA TYR A 341 -7.30 14.28 -3.28
C TYR A 341 -6.88 14.00 -1.83
N ALA A 342 -6.02 13.02 -1.58
CA ALA A 342 -5.51 12.72 -0.24
C ALA A 342 -4.75 13.91 0.36
N LYS A 343 -3.88 14.54 -0.43
CA LYS A 343 -3.12 15.74 -0.07
C LYS A 343 -4.02 16.94 0.24
N SER A 344 -4.99 17.24 -0.63
CA SER A 344 -5.91 18.37 -0.44
C SER A 344 -6.89 18.14 0.72
N SER A 345 -7.15 16.88 1.09
CA SER A 345 -7.89 16.48 2.27
C SER A 345 -7.07 16.51 3.56
N ASN A 346 -5.78 16.89 3.49
CA ASN A 346 -4.82 16.93 4.60
C ASN A 346 -4.68 15.58 5.34
N LEU A 347 -4.74 14.47 4.62
CA LEU A 347 -4.50 13.15 5.20
C LEU A 347 -3.00 12.99 5.52
N ALA A 348 -2.65 12.09 6.45
CA ALA A 348 -1.26 11.78 6.79
C ALA A 348 -0.46 11.31 5.58
N GLY A 349 -1.10 10.62 4.66
CA GLY A 349 -0.42 10.10 3.49
C GLY A 349 -1.26 9.18 2.63
N VAL A 350 -0.57 8.45 1.78
CA VAL A 350 -1.14 7.47 0.86
C VAL A 350 -0.46 6.12 1.00
N GLY A 351 -1.12 5.10 0.49
CA GLY A 351 -0.55 3.77 0.51
C GLY A 351 -0.80 3.00 -0.78
N ILE A 352 -0.02 1.96 -0.98
CA ILE A 352 0.04 1.19 -2.23
C ILE A 352 -0.22 -0.29 -1.93
N TRP A 353 -1.27 -0.84 -2.53
CA TRP A 353 -1.46 -2.29 -2.64
C TRP A 353 -1.40 -2.72 -4.11
N ALA A 354 -0.32 -3.36 -4.59
CA ALA A 354 0.88 -3.70 -3.85
C ALA A 354 2.12 -3.29 -4.66
N LEU A 355 3.23 -3.13 -3.99
CA LEU A 355 4.54 -2.91 -4.60
C LEU A 355 4.89 -4.09 -5.53
N GLY A 356 5.49 -3.78 -6.68
CA GLY A 356 5.83 -4.74 -7.72
C GLY A 356 4.69 -5.01 -8.72
N TYR A 357 3.44 -4.64 -8.44
CA TYR A 357 2.33 -4.82 -9.38
C TYR A 357 2.40 -3.89 -10.59
N ASP A 358 3.20 -2.86 -10.51
CA ASP A 358 3.49 -1.90 -11.58
C ASP A 358 4.73 -2.25 -12.41
N SER A 359 5.46 -3.33 -12.04
CA SER A 359 6.74 -3.71 -12.65
C SER A 359 7.73 -2.52 -12.74
N ASN A 360 7.79 -1.71 -11.70
CA ASN A 360 8.63 -0.52 -11.60
C ASN A 360 8.33 0.54 -12.69
N SER A 361 7.07 0.81 -12.93
CA SER A 361 6.60 1.79 -13.91
C SER A 361 7.05 3.21 -13.56
N ALA A 362 7.86 3.83 -14.41
CA ALA A 362 8.30 5.21 -14.22
C ALA A 362 7.12 6.21 -14.12
N GLN A 363 5.99 5.94 -14.80
CA GLN A 363 4.81 6.80 -14.72
C GLN A 363 4.13 6.68 -13.35
N MET A 364 4.04 5.49 -12.77
CA MET A 364 3.44 5.30 -11.44
C MET A 364 4.30 5.93 -10.36
N TRP A 365 5.62 5.75 -10.39
CA TRP A 365 6.56 6.40 -9.47
C TRP A 365 6.58 7.92 -9.67
N GLY A 366 6.54 8.40 -10.92
CA GLY A 366 6.43 9.82 -11.24
C GLY A 366 5.20 10.48 -10.63
N SER A 367 4.08 9.76 -10.53
CA SER A 367 2.86 10.27 -9.86
C SER A 367 3.06 10.53 -8.37
N ILE A 368 3.87 9.72 -7.68
CA ILE A 368 4.24 9.94 -6.28
C ILE A 368 5.17 11.15 -6.17
N GLU A 369 6.19 11.19 -7.02
CA GLU A 369 7.16 12.29 -7.07
C GLU A 369 6.48 13.64 -7.28
N ASP A 370 5.62 13.74 -8.28
CA ASP A 370 4.92 14.98 -8.64
C ASP A 370 4.01 15.49 -7.51
N GLN A 371 3.42 14.59 -6.72
CA GLN A 371 2.46 14.97 -5.69
C GLN A 371 3.10 15.22 -4.32
N PHE A 372 4.12 14.45 -3.96
CA PHE A 372 4.61 14.44 -2.57
C PHE A 372 6.07 14.82 -2.41
N SER A 373 6.87 14.87 -3.48
CA SER A 373 8.27 15.24 -3.39
C SER A 373 8.45 16.76 -3.32
N ILE A 374 9.29 17.22 -2.40
CA ILE A 374 9.80 18.59 -2.38
C ILE A 374 11.26 18.56 -2.82
N PHE A 375 11.58 19.38 -3.80
CA PHE A 375 12.95 19.67 -4.15
C PHE A 375 13.44 20.84 -3.29
N ILE A 376 14.38 20.58 -2.39
CA ILE A 376 15.06 21.63 -1.63
C ILE A 376 16.33 22.00 -2.38
N GLN A 377 16.29 23.13 -3.07
CA GLN A 377 17.45 23.60 -3.81
C GLN A 377 18.65 23.82 -2.87
N GLY A 378 19.72 23.09 -3.12
CA GLY A 378 20.95 23.17 -2.32
C GLY A 378 21.09 22.10 -1.23
N ASP A 379 20.08 21.29 -0.98
CA ASP A 379 20.21 20.08 -0.17
C ASP A 379 20.79 18.95 -1.05
N LEU A 380 22.11 18.84 -1.05
CA LEU A 380 22.82 17.92 -1.93
C LEU A 380 23.15 16.58 -1.27
N ASN A 381 23.09 16.52 0.06
CA ASN A 381 23.28 15.29 0.82
C ASN A 381 21.93 14.63 1.21
N GLY A 382 20.80 15.33 0.98
CA GLY A 382 19.46 14.84 1.22
C GLY A 382 19.06 14.72 2.69
N ASP A 383 19.69 15.51 3.58
CA ASP A 383 19.35 15.52 5.01
C ASP A 383 18.25 16.54 5.37
N ASN A 384 17.70 17.21 4.38
CA ASN A 384 16.68 18.26 4.46
C ASN A 384 17.15 19.56 5.11
N ILE A 385 18.47 19.73 5.25
CA ILE A 385 19.07 20.94 5.84
C ILE A 385 20.13 21.48 4.89
N VAL A 386 19.82 22.56 4.20
CA VAL A 386 20.83 23.23 3.36
C VAL A 386 21.88 23.91 4.24
N ASN A 387 23.07 23.31 4.30
CA ASN A 387 24.14 23.76 5.17
C ASN A 387 25.55 23.48 4.60
N VAL A 388 26.60 23.65 5.43
CA VAL A 388 27.98 23.47 5.00
C VAL A 388 28.30 22.02 4.56
N VAL A 389 27.52 21.04 5.01
CA VAL A 389 27.73 19.63 4.62
C VAL A 389 27.44 19.42 3.13
N ASP A 390 26.45 20.15 2.57
CA ASP A 390 26.14 20.14 1.14
C ASP A 390 27.28 20.72 0.31
N ILE A 391 27.95 21.76 0.85
CA ILE A 391 29.14 22.32 0.19
C ILE A 391 30.25 21.24 0.12
N VAL A 392 30.44 20.46 1.18
CA VAL A 392 31.43 19.37 1.18
C VAL A 392 31.07 18.31 0.14
N GLN A 393 29.79 17.96 0.02
CA GLN A 393 29.31 17.01 -0.99
C GLN A 393 29.60 17.53 -2.41
N LEU A 394 29.23 18.80 -2.69
CA LEU A 394 29.49 19.42 -3.99
C LEU A 394 30.99 19.50 -4.32
N VAL A 395 31.83 19.83 -3.35
CA VAL A 395 33.29 19.83 -3.52
C VAL A 395 33.83 18.47 -3.86
N ASN A 396 33.36 17.40 -3.22
CA ASN A 396 33.77 16.04 -3.52
C ASN A 396 33.41 15.66 -4.98
N THR A 397 32.19 15.93 -5.41
CA THR A 397 31.75 15.68 -6.80
C THR A 397 32.60 16.43 -7.83
N ILE A 398 32.95 17.68 -7.53
CA ILE A 398 33.85 18.45 -8.41
C ILE A 398 35.25 17.85 -8.46
N LEU A 399 35.78 17.37 -7.35
CA LEU A 399 37.11 16.75 -7.27
C LEU A 399 37.14 15.40 -8.00
N GLU A 400 36.05 14.67 -7.99
CA GLU A 400 35.89 13.39 -8.68
C GLU A 400 35.61 13.58 -10.17
N ASN A 401 35.33 14.84 -10.60
CA ASN A 401 34.98 15.21 -11.96
C ASN A 401 33.74 14.48 -12.47
N GLU A 402 32.76 14.29 -11.57
CA GLU A 402 31.47 13.70 -11.86
C GLU A 402 30.45 14.79 -12.17
N TYR A 403 29.43 14.46 -12.96
CA TYR A 403 28.30 15.34 -13.26
C TYR A 403 27.05 14.81 -12.57
N SER A 404 26.38 15.67 -11.81
CA SER A 404 25.03 15.45 -11.30
C SER A 404 24.18 16.68 -11.62
N SER A 405 23.00 16.47 -12.17
CA SER A 405 22.07 17.57 -12.50
C SER A 405 21.56 18.32 -11.29
N SER A 406 21.48 17.67 -10.13
CA SER A 406 21.09 18.31 -8.85
C SER A 406 22.18 19.22 -8.29
N MET A 407 23.43 19.00 -8.67
CA MET A 407 24.60 19.78 -8.23
C MET A 407 24.95 20.92 -9.21
N ASP A 408 24.36 20.92 -10.40
CA ASP A 408 24.44 22.01 -11.37
C ASP A 408 23.37 23.08 -11.04
N LEU A 409 23.69 23.89 -10.00
CA LEU A 409 22.74 24.85 -9.45
C LEU A 409 22.47 26.07 -10.36
N ASN A 410 23.35 26.31 -11.34
CA ASN A 410 23.17 27.36 -12.34
C ASN A 410 22.61 26.87 -13.69
N ASN A 411 22.42 25.55 -13.84
CA ASN A 411 21.92 24.88 -15.04
C ASN A 411 22.75 25.17 -16.31
N ASP A 412 24.09 25.26 -16.17
CA ASP A 412 25.00 25.47 -17.30
C ASP A 412 25.59 24.15 -17.86
N SER A 413 25.15 23.02 -17.32
CA SER A 413 25.59 21.65 -17.63
C SER A 413 27.03 21.35 -17.18
N ILE A 414 27.57 22.10 -16.22
CA ILE A 414 28.91 21.92 -15.67
C ILE A 414 28.87 22.08 -14.15
N VAL A 415 29.19 21.01 -13.41
CA VAL A 415 29.32 21.09 -11.95
C VAL A 415 30.71 21.64 -11.62
N ASN A 416 30.78 22.86 -11.06
CA ASN A 416 32.04 23.56 -10.80
C ASN A 416 31.95 24.54 -9.61
N VAL A 417 32.98 25.37 -9.43
CA VAL A 417 33.04 26.34 -8.31
C VAL A 417 31.93 27.40 -8.35
N LEU A 418 31.29 27.63 -9.51
CA LEU A 418 30.18 28.60 -9.59
C LEU A 418 28.96 28.08 -8.83
N ASP A 419 28.74 26.76 -8.85
CA ASP A 419 27.66 26.12 -8.12
C ASP A 419 27.90 26.19 -6.61
N ILE A 420 29.16 26.07 -6.17
CA ILE A 420 29.52 26.31 -4.76
C ILE A 420 29.15 27.74 -4.33
N LEU A 421 29.39 28.74 -5.17
CA LEU A 421 29.04 30.13 -4.84
C LEU A 421 27.53 30.33 -4.74
N ILE A 422 26.74 29.64 -5.57
CA ILE A 422 25.28 29.66 -5.47
C ILE A 422 24.84 29.00 -4.17
N LEU A 423 25.35 27.80 -3.88
CA LEU A 423 25.02 27.10 -2.66
C LEU A 423 25.36 27.89 -1.38
N VAL A 424 26.52 28.56 -1.37
CA VAL A 424 26.90 29.47 -0.25
C VAL A 424 25.87 30.60 -0.11
N ASN A 425 25.41 31.19 -1.20
CA ASN A 425 24.37 32.24 -1.14
C ASN A 425 23.05 31.69 -0.59
N ILE A 426 22.61 30.50 -1.05
CA ILE A 426 21.40 29.84 -0.53
C ILE A 426 21.53 29.63 0.99
N ILE A 427 22.68 29.17 1.47
CA ILE A 427 22.93 28.95 2.91
C ILE A 427 22.92 30.25 3.72
N LEU A 428 23.41 31.36 3.14
CA LEU A 428 23.45 32.65 3.82
C LEU A 428 22.11 33.38 3.83
N ASP A 429 21.22 33.06 2.90
CA ASP A 429 19.89 33.65 2.77
C ASP A 429 18.81 32.92 3.59
N ASN A 430 19.10 31.69 4.07
CA ASN A 430 18.28 30.90 4.99
C ASN A 430 18.67 31.18 6.46
#